data_dd5f5edcfe7749d00cd0d7e7b9b08bbc
#
_entry.id   dd5f5edcfe7749d00cd0d7e7b9b08bbc
#
_cell.length_a   1.000
_cell.length_b   1.000
_cell.length_c   1.000
_cell.angle_alpha   90.00
_cell.angle_beta   90.00
_cell.angle_gamma   90.00
#
_symmetry.space_group_name_H-M   'P 1'
#
loop_
_entity.id
_entity.type
_entity.pdbx_description
1 polymer ?
#
loop_
_entity_poly.entity_id
_entity_poly.type
_entity_poly.pdbx_seq_one_letter_code
_entity_poly.pdbx_strand_id
1 'polypeptide(L)'
;MPKYYGYKVCGYYLYFTSHCIVEAMHVHASDRKESERTAAKFFVKSNGDTVVANRGRLNDQEVSGIREFIKDNYREMYLHWSEISDEGFFGSK
;
A
#
# COMPACT_ATOMS: atom_id res chain seq x y z
N MET A 1 -0.38 -8.19 -11.46
CA MET A 1 -0.95 -7.35 -10.41
C MET A 1 -0.50 -5.90 -10.59
N PRO A 2 -1.42 -4.95 -10.46
CA PRO A 2 -1.03 -3.54 -10.58
C PRO A 2 -0.06 -3.16 -9.46
N LYS A 3 0.99 -2.47 -9.84
CA LYS A 3 1.97 -1.93 -8.89
C LYS A 3 1.87 -0.42 -8.87
N TYR A 4 2.08 0.17 -7.70
CA TYR A 4 2.18 1.62 -7.63
C TYR A 4 3.44 2.11 -8.36
N TYR A 5 4.52 1.35 -8.23
CA TYR A 5 5.79 1.67 -8.87
C TYR A 5 6.44 0.41 -9.41
N GLY A 6 7.24 0.56 -10.46
CA GLY A 6 7.96 -0.55 -11.06
C GLY A 6 9.22 -0.96 -10.34
N TYR A 7 9.57 -0.25 -9.26
CA TYR A 7 10.78 -0.50 -8.47
C TYR A 7 10.41 -0.88 -7.05
N LYS A 8 11.35 -1.52 -6.36
CA LYS A 8 11.17 -1.93 -4.97
C LYS A 8 11.43 -0.78 -4.02
N VAL A 9 10.67 -0.73 -2.93
CA VAL A 9 10.86 0.19 -1.81
C VAL A 9 11.22 -0.65 -0.60
N CYS A 10 12.38 -0.40 0.00
CA CYS A 10 12.89 -1.18 1.12
C CYS A 10 12.96 -2.69 0.83
N GLY A 11 13.16 -3.05 -0.44
CA GLY A 11 13.24 -4.45 -0.86
C GLY A 11 11.92 -5.07 -1.28
N TYR A 12 10.83 -4.30 -1.30
CA TYR A 12 9.49 -4.82 -1.59
C TYR A 12 8.79 -4.00 -2.66
N TYR A 13 8.00 -4.67 -3.50
CA TYR A 13 7.11 -4.00 -4.43
C TYR A 13 5.85 -3.55 -3.70
N LEU A 14 5.40 -2.34 -4.00
CA LEU A 14 4.16 -1.80 -3.47
C LEU A 14 3.08 -1.95 -4.55
N TYR A 15 2.00 -2.64 -4.22
CA TYR A 15 0.99 -2.98 -5.22
C TYR A 15 -0.41 -3.06 -4.61
N PHE A 16 -1.40 -3.21 -5.49
CA PHE A 16 -2.77 -3.53 -5.11
C PHE A 16 -3.31 -4.56 -6.09
N THR A 17 -4.42 -5.21 -5.75
CA THR A 17 -5.02 -6.25 -6.59
C THR A 17 -6.45 -5.86 -6.95
N SER A 18 -7.04 -6.59 -7.89
CA SER A 18 -8.43 -6.38 -8.26
C SER A 18 -9.41 -6.61 -7.10
N HIS A 19 -9.00 -7.36 -6.09
CA HIS A 19 -9.81 -7.57 -4.88
C HIS A 19 -9.76 -6.37 -3.93
N CYS A 20 -8.78 -5.50 -4.10
CA CYS A 20 -8.60 -4.34 -3.22
C CYS A 20 -9.61 -3.23 -3.47
N ILE A 21 -10.21 -3.19 -4.65
CA ILE A 21 -11.01 -2.03 -5.09
C ILE A 21 -12.29 -1.79 -4.29
N VAL A 22 -12.71 -2.76 -3.49
CA VAL A 22 -13.91 -2.63 -2.64
C VAL A 22 -13.59 -2.12 -1.24
N GLU A 23 -12.31 -1.96 -0.92
CA GLU A 23 -11.86 -1.44 0.37
C GLU A 23 -11.31 -0.03 0.22
N ALA A 24 -11.14 0.66 1.35
CA ALA A 24 -10.44 1.94 1.36
C ALA A 24 -9.02 1.77 0.84
N MET A 25 -8.40 2.87 0.41
CA MET A 25 -7.06 2.84 -0.17
C MET A 25 -6.07 2.13 0.73
N HIS A 26 -5.37 1.18 0.16
CA HIS A 26 -4.31 0.48 0.88
C HIS A 26 -3.21 0.04 -0.08
N VAL A 27 -2.09 -0.38 0.51
CA VAL A 27 -0.90 -0.80 -0.21
C VAL A 27 -0.49 -2.15 0.34
N HIS A 28 -0.27 -3.11 -0.55
CA HIS A 28 0.39 -4.37 -0.21
C HIS A 28 1.88 -4.25 -0.49
N ALA A 29 2.69 -4.92 0.30
CA ALA A 29 4.13 -4.95 0.07
C ALA A 29 4.61 -6.41 0.06
N SER A 30 5.31 -6.79 -1.01
CA SER A 30 5.86 -8.13 -1.16
C SER A 30 7.12 -8.08 -2.00
N ASP A 31 8.06 -8.96 -1.73
CA ASP A 31 9.29 -9.08 -2.50
C ASP A 31 9.11 -9.88 -3.79
N ARG A 32 7.95 -10.52 -3.96
CA ARG A 32 7.62 -11.35 -5.13
C ARG A 32 6.20 -11.06 -5.57
N LYS A 33 5.78 -11.70 -6.66
CA LYS A 33 4.37 -11.72 -7.06
C LYS A 33 3.63 -12.69 -6.14
N GLU A 34 3.49 -12.31 -4.90
CA GLU A 34 2.93 -13.19 -3.88
C GLU A 34 1.43 -13.01 -3.73
N SER A 35 0.82 -13.98 -3.08
CA SER A 35 -0.58 -13.89 -2.69
C SER A 35 -0.73 -12.83 -1.59
N GLU A 36 -1.90 -12.25 -1.48
CA GLU A 36 -2.25 -11.31 -0.43
C GLU A 36 -2.05 -11.88 0.97
N ARG A 37 -2.01 -13.21 1.10
CA ARG A 37 -1.90 -13.92 2.37
C ARG A 37 -0.56 -13.69 3.07
N THR A 38 0.50 -13.48 2.30
CA THR A 38 1.84 -13.31 2.85
C THR A 38 2.35 -11.88 2.72
N ALA A 39 1.65 -11.04 1.98
CA ALA A 39 2.03 -9.65 1.78
C ALA A 39 1.66 -8.80 2.99
N ALA A 40 2.46 -7.78 3.26
CA ALA A 40 2.09 -6.76 4.23
C ALA A 40 0.93 -5.94 3.67
N LYS A 41 0.15 -5.32 4.55
CA LYS A 41 -0.97 -4.47 4.16
C LYS A 41 -0.98 -3.21 5.01
N PHE A 42 -1.03 -2.07 4.34
CA PHE A 42 -1.05 -0.75 4.97
C PHE A 42 -2.25 0.02 4.43
N PHE A 43 -3.16 0.44 5.29
CA PHE A 43 -4.20 1.39 4.88
C PHE A 43 -3.62 2.80 4.86
N VAL A 44 -4.02 3.59 3.88
CA VAL A 44 -3.48 4.96 3.67
C VAL A 44 -4.55 5.98 4.02
N LYS A 45 -4.24 6.86 4.96
CA LYS A 45 -5.12 7.96 5.38
C LYS A 45 -4.94 9.18 4.49
N SER A 46 -5.89 10.10 4.56
CA SER A 46 -5.89 11.30 3.73
C SER A 46 -4.73 12.25 3.98
N ASN A 47 -4.06 12.14 5.11
CA ASN A 47 -2.87 12.94 5.43
C ASN A 47 -1.56 12.21 5.12
N GLY A 48 -1.64 11.01 4.55
CA GLY A 48 -0.48 10.20 4.22
C GLY A 48 -0.02 9.26 5.32
N ASP A 49 -0.65 9.31 6.49
CA ASP A 49 -0.36 8.34 7.55
C ASP A 49 -0.89 6.97 7.16
N THR A 50 -0.33 5.94 7.76
CA THR A 50 -0.71 4.57 7.46
C THR A 50 -1.13 3.83 8.72
N VAL A 51 -2.03 2.86 8.51
CA VAL A 51 -2.41 1.90 9.55
C VAL A 51 -1.93 0.53 9.07
N VAL A 52 -1.07 -0.10 9.85
CA VAL A 52 -0.55 -1.42 9.51
C VAL A 52 -1.61 -2.47 9.84
N ALA A 53 -2.27 -2.97 8.81
CA ALA A 53 -3.28 -4.02 8.99
C ALA A 53 -2.63 -5.39 9.12
N ASN A 54 -1.52 -5.59 8.41
CA ASN A 54 -0.75 -6.82 8.45
C ASN A 54 0.69 -6.48 8.08
N ARG A 55 1.64 -6.81 8.95
CA ARG A 55 3.04 -6.52 8.65
C ARG A 55 3.70 -7.59 7.78
N GLY A 56 3.04 -8.73 7.57
CA GLY A 56 3.60 -9.80 6.78
C GLY A 56 4.94 -10.26 7.31
N ARG A 57 5.95 -10.32 6.43
CA ARG A 57 7.32 -10.71 6.79
C ARG A 57 8.24 -9.53 7.06
N LEU A 58 7.71 -8.33 7.10
CA LEU A 58 8.52 -7.12 7.27
C LEU A 58 9.00 -6.99 8.72
N ASN A 59 10.24 -6.56 8.87
CA ASN A 59 10.77 -6.18 10.19
C ASN A 59 10.41 -4.71 10.49
N ASP A 60 10.73 -4.24 11.69
CA ASP A 60 10.36 -2.88 12.10
C ASP A 60 10.96 -1.80 11.22
N GLN A 61 12.21 -1.97 10.77
CA GLN A 61 12.85 -1.00 9.88
C GLN A 61 12.18 -0.95 8.53
N GLU A 62 11.80 -2.09 7.99
CA GLU A 62 11.12 -2.19 6.70
C GLU A 62 9.73 -1.57 6.78
N VAL A 63 9.00 -1.86 7.85
CA VAL A 63 7.69 -1.24 8.08
C VAL A 63 7.81 0.28 8.14
N SER A 64 8.76 0.79 8.94
CA SER A 64 8.99 2.24 9.07
C SER A 64 9.36 2.88 7.74
N GLY A 65 10.27 2.24 7.00
CA GLY A 65 10.71 2.77 5.70
C GLY A 65 9.59 2.85 4.68
N ILE A 66 8.74 1.83 4.63
CA ILE A 66 7.60 1.82 3.70
C ILE A 66 6.56 2.85 4.12
N ARG A 67 6.26 2.96 5.41
CA ARG A 67 5.33 3.98 5.91
C ARG A 67 5.82 5.39 5.58
N GLU A 68 7.11 5.64 5.73
CA GLU A 68 7.71 6.92 5.41
C GLU A 68 7.63 7.21 3.91
N PHE A 69 7.90 6.21 3.08
CA PHE A 69 7.77 6.34 1.63
C PHE A 69 6.34 6.69 1.24
N ILE A 70 5.36 6.02 1.83
CA ILE A 70 3.95 6.29 1.56
C ILE A 70 3.61 7.71 1.99
N LYS A 71 4.08 8.14 3.15
CA LYS A 71 3.85 9.50 3.65
C LYS A 71 4.36 10.55 2.67
N ASP A 72 5.49 10.29 2.04
CA ASP A 72 6.10 11.21 1.09
C ASP A 72 5.45 11.18 -0.29
N ASN A 73 4.76 10.10 -0.64
CA ASN A 73 4.26 9.86 -2.00
C ASN A 73 2.76 9.56 -2.07
N TYR A 74 2.02 9.64 -0.98
CA TYR A 74 0.63 9.17 -0.93
C TYR A 74 -0.28 9.84 -1.95
N ARG A 75 -0.04 11.09 -2.30
CA ARG A 75 -0.87 11.81 -3.27
C ARG A 75 -0.72 11.21 -4.67
N GLU A 76 0.51 10.90 -5.06
CA GLU A 76 0.78 10.25 -6.34
C GLU A 76 0.22 8.83 -6.35
N MET A 77 0.39 8.11 -5.26
CA MET A 77 -0.16 6.77 -5.13
C MET A 77 -1.68 6.78 -5.22
N TYR A 78 -2.33 7.79 -4.64
CA TYR A 78 -3.77 7.93 -4.72
C TYR A 78 -4.26 8.12 -6.17
N LEU A 79 -3.48 8.80 -7.00
CA LEU A 79 -3.83 8.95 -8.42
C LEU A 79 -3.91 7.59 -9.10
N HIS A 80 -2.97 6.70 -8.82
CA HIS A 80 -3.01 5.34 -9.37
C HIS A 80 -4.21 4.55 -8.82
N TRP A 81 -4.45 4.67 -7.53
CA TRP A 81 -5.59 4.00 -6.88
C TRP A 81 -6.91 4.45 -7.46
N SER A 82 -7.09 5.76 -7.64
CA SER A 82 -8.35 6.35 -8.09
C SER A 82 -8.72 5.97 -9.53
N GLU A 83 -7.77 5.49 -10.31
CA GLU A 83 -8.03 5.02 -11.68
C GLU A 83 -8.84 3.73 -11.70
N ILE A 84 -8.82 2.95 -10.62
CA ILE A 84 -9.47 1.64 -10.59
C ILE A 84 -10.50 1.49 -9.48
N SER A 85 -10.56 2.42 -8.53
CA SER A 85 -11.47 2.31 -7.39
C SER A 85 -12.12 3.64 -7.09
N ASP A 86 -13.39 3.58 -6.68
CA ASP A 86 -14.14 4.74 -6.21
C ASP A 86 -13.98 4.93 -4.70
N GLU A 87 -13.31 4.00 -4.01
CA GLU A 87 -13.07 4.11 -2.58
C GLU A 87 -11.98 5.13 -2.31
N GLY A 88 -12.18 5.93 -1.28
CA GLY A 88 -11.24 6.98 -0.91
C GLY A 88 -10.20 6.48 0.09
N PHE A 89 -9.53 7.45 0.71
CA PHE A 89 -8.57 7.18 1.77
C PHE A 89 -9.23 6.49 2.95
N PHE A 90 -8.43 5.75 3.70
CA PHE A 90 -8.90 5.05 4.89
C PHE A 90 -9.36 6.06 5.94
N GLY A 91 -10.57 5.86 6.44
CA GLY A 91 -11.11 6.72 7.49
C GLY A 91 -11.53 8.13 7.05
N SER A 92 -11.61 8.39 5.75
CA SER A 92 -11.89 9.73 5.23
C SER A 92 -13.39 10.05 5.05
N LYS A 93 -14.24 9.25 5.59
CA LYS A 93 -15.68 9.51 5.50
C LYS A 93 -16.14 10.55 6.50
#